data_c2ee888a1c550a524629fac10f8604f5
#
_entry.id   c2ee888a1c550a524629fac10f8604f5
#
_cell.length_a   1.000
_cell.length_b   1.000
_cell.length_c   1.000
_cell.angle_alpha   90.00
_cell.angle_beta   90.00
_cell.angle_gamma   90.00
#
_symmetry.space_group_name_H-M   'P 1'
#
loop_
_entity.id
_entity.type
_entity.pdbx_description
1 polymer ?
#
loop_
_entity_poly.entity_id
_entity_poly.type
_entity_poly.pdbx_seq_one_letter_code
_entity_poly.pdbx_strand_id
1 'polypeptide(L)'
;MKRRSFIKKGLATAAAPLIGSGLIAKSRSEKIVSDQTFNLNYAPHFGMFKHNAGDDFIDQLQFMHDHGFRSLEDNGMKGRTRQEQNRIGGKMSQLGMTMGVFVAHKIYWREPNLTSGDKTLQDEFVQNVKDSVEVAKRVNATWMTVVPGHVDLGLEMAYQTANVVEALRRASDVLEPHELVMVLEPLNWWANHAGQFLTEIPQAYEICRAVDSPSCKILFDIYHQQIKEGNLIPNIDKSWLEIAYFQIGDNPGRKEPTTGEINYLNVFKHIYSKRYKGVMGMEHGNSKAGKDGEMAVIEAYRSVDNF
;
A
#
# COMPACT_ATOMS: atom_id res chain seq x y z
N MET A 1 -31.67 30.98 51.32
CA MET A 1 -31.42 32.26 52.03
C MET A 1 -30.42 33.07 51.26
N LYS A 2 -30.84 34.36 50.89
CA LYS A 2 -30.10 35.56 50.52
C LYS A 2 -29.06 35.48 49.43
N ARG A 3 -29.29 35.94 48.17
CA ARG A 3 -29.51 37.31 47.63
C ARG A 3 -28.43 38.34 47.99
N ARG A 4 -27.74 38.87 46.92
CA ARG A 4 -27.62 40.34 46.56
C ARG A 4 -26.37 40.47 45.70
N SER A 5 -26.43 40.87 44.45
CA SER A 5 -26.79 42.09 43.68
C SER A 5 -25.98 43.34 44.02
N PHE A 6 -25.69 44.05 42.97
CA PHE A 6 -25.38 45.49 42.81
C PHE A 6 -23.98 45.79 42.22
N ILE A 7 -23.72 46.75 41.38
CA ILE A 7 -24.48 47.79 40.67
C ILE A 7 -23.62 48.31 39.48
N LYS A 8 -24.34 48.83 38.52
CA LYS A 8 -23.99 49.65 37.36
C LYS A 8 -23.24 50.95 37.69
N LYS A 9 -22.52 51.49 36.67
CA LYS A 9 -22.52 52.89 36.16
C LYS A 9 -21.29 52.99 35.27
N GLY A 10 -21.20 53.59 34.11
CA GLY A 10 -22.05 54.42 33.32
C GLY A 10 -21.23 55.46 32.59
N LEU A 11 -21.48 55.69 31.30
CA LEU A 11 -21.25 56.84 30.43
C LEU A 11 -19.80 57.39 30.33
N ALA A 12 -19.32 57.88 29.16
CA ALA A 12 -19.93 58.61 28.07
C ALA A 12 -19.04 58.59 26.81
N THR A 13 -19.68 58.54 25.69
CA THR A 13 -19.49 59.17 24.37
C THR A 13 -18.29 60.08 24.10
N ALA A 14 -17.59 59.78 22.99
CA ALA A 14 -17.23 60.78 21.98
C ALA A 14 -17.11 60.13 20.62
N ALA A 15 -17.90 60.59 19.70
CA ALA A 15 -17.83 60.26 18.27
C ALA A 15 -16.99 61.30 17.53
N ALA A 16 -16.22 60.86 16.57
CA ALA A 16 -15.88 61.65 15.37
C ALA A 16 -15.23 60.73 14.31
N PRO A 17 -15.27 61.07 13.01
CA PRO A 17 -15.59 60.11 11.97
C PRO A 17 -14.41 59.73 11.06
N LEU A 18 -14.62 58.56 10.41
CA LEU A 18 -14.26 58.17 9.06
C LEU A 18 -13.23 58.92 8.26
N ILE A 19 -12.27 58.18 7.74
CA ILE A 19 -11.99 58.17 6.29
C ILE A 19 -11.62 56.75 5.90
N GLY A 20 -12.32 56.21 4.88
CA GLY A 20 -12.15 54.87 4.36
C GLY A 20 -10.85 54.69 3.56
N SER A 21 -10.29 53.54 3.69
CA SER A 21 -9.41 52.96 2.68
C SER A 21 -9.78 51.47 2.60
N GLY A 22 -10.47 51.12 1.52
CA GLY A 22 -10.82 49.75 1.21
C GLY A 22 -9.55 48.92 1.02
N LEU A 23 -9.14 48.20 2.03
CA LEU A 23 -8.24 47.08 1.91
C LEU A 23 -9.10 45.86 1.57
N ILE A 24 -9.12 45.49 0.29
CA ILE A 24 -9.56 44.19 -0.16
C ILE A 24 -8.60 43.20 0.45
N ALA A 25 -8.97 42.62 1.58
CA ALA A 25 -8.33 41.45 2.12
C ALA A 25 -8.58 40.31 1.13
N LYS A 26 -7.61 40.04 0.24
CA LYS A 26 -7.50 38.80 -0.44
C LYS A 26 -7.36 37.74 0.67
N SER A 27 -8.43 37.02 0.94
CA SER A 27 -8.40 35.78 1.70
C SER A 27 -7.44 34.83 0.98
N ARG A 28 -6.20 34.85 1.41
CA ARG A 28 -5.24 33.79 1.14
C ARG A 28 -5.73 32.63 2.02
N SER A 29 -6.45 31.68 1.44
CA SER A 29 -6.65 30.42 2.10
C SER A 29 -5.26 29.84 2.33
N GLU A 30 -4.73 30.02 3.52
CA GLU A 30 -3.58 29.28 3.97
C GLU A 30 -3.99 27.80 3.89
N LYS A 31 -3.40 27.07 2.92
CA LYS A 31 -3.40 25.63 2.94
C LYS A 31 -2.80 25.24 4.29
N ILE A 32 -3.63 24.80 5.20
CA ILE A 32 -3.19 24.10 6.40
C ILE A 32 -2.60 22.78 5.86
N VAL A 33 -1.33 22.79 5.54
CA VAL A 33 -0.55 21.56 5.36
C VAL A 33 -0.54 20.95 6.75
N SER A 34 -1.31 19.90 6.96
CA SER A 34 -1.29 19.21 8.23
C SER A 34 0.08 18.54 8.34
N ASP A 35 0.88 19.00 9.28
CA ASP A 35 2.20 18.45 9.63
C ASP A 35 2.08 17.05 10.27
N GLN A 36 0.90 16.45 10.24
CA GLN A 36 0.59 15.15 10.81
C GLN A 36 0.93 14.04 9.81
N THR A 37 2.13 13.52 9.92
CA THR A 37 2.49 12.23 9.33
C THR A 37 1.76 11.10 10.06
N PHE A 38 1.52 9.98 9.37
CA PHE A 38 1.00 8.75 9.95
C PHE A 38 2.06 8.02 10.79
N ASN A 39 1.64 7.21 11.74
CA ASN A 39 2.51 6.33 12.53
C ASN A 39 3.08 5.18 11.69
N LEU A 40 2.27 4.65 10.75
CA LEU A 40 2.66 3.65 9.77
C LEU A 40 2.82 4.29 8.38
N ASN A 41 3.60 3.65 7.52
CA ASN A 41 3.92 4.18 6.21
C ASN A 41 2.94 3.65 5.15
N TYR A 42 1.79 4.30 5.03
CA TYR A 42 0.75 3.95 4.06
C TYR A 42 1.10 4.44 2.65
N ALA A 43 0.82 3.60 1.65
CA ALA A 43 1.11 3.87 0.25
C ALA A 43 -0.19 3.85 -0.59
N PRO A 44 -0.82 5.01 -0.83
CA PRO A 44 -1.90 5.13 -1.80
C PRO A 44 -1.43 4.75 -3.21
N HIS A 45 -2.36 4.40 -4.09
CA HIS A 45 -2.09 4.17 -5.50
C HIS A 45 -2.58 5.35 -6.38
N PHE A 46 -2.06 5.46 -7.59
CA PHE A 46 -2.56 6.43 -8.55
C PHE A 46 -4.05 6.23 -8.85
N GLY A 47 -4.77 7.32 -8.99
CA GLY A 47 -6.20 7.35 -9.21
C GLY A 47 -7.04 7.39 -7.93
N MET A 48 -6.49 7.04 -6.77
CA MET A 48 -7.22 7.06 -5.49
C MET A 48 -7.72 8.47 -5.12
N PHE A 49 -6.97 9.51 -5.48
CA PHE A 49 -7.26 10.91 -5.17
C PHE A 49 -7.39 11.81 -6.40
N LYS A 50 -7.72 11.26 -7.56
CA LYS A 50 -7.73 11.99 -8.83
C LYS A 50 -8.74 13.14 -8.92
N HIS A 51 -9.86 13.07 -8.18
CA HIS A 51 -10.87 14.13 -8.19
C HIS A 51 -10.39 15.39 -7.46
N ASN A 52 -9.54 15.23 -6.44
CA ASN A 52 -8.91 16.35 -5.75
C ASN A 52 -7.61 16.80 -6.42
N ALA A 53 -6.78 15.85 -6.83
CA ALA A 53 -5.44 16.09 -7.33
C ALA A 53 -5.34 16.29 -8.85
N GLY A 54 -6.34 15.81 -9.62
CA GLY A 54 -6.27 15.77 -11.09
C GLY A 54 -5.69 14.45 -11.61
N ASP A 55 -5.56 14.36 -12.93
CA ASP A 55 -5.11 13.14 -13.61
C ASP A 55 -3.57 13.02 -13.71
N ASP A 56 -2.82 14.13 -13.54
CA ASP A 56 -1.37 14.10 -13.62
C ASP A 56 -0.75 13.39 -12.41
N PHE A 57 0.15 12.43 -12.66
CA PHE A 57 0.80 11.64 -11.62
C PHE A 57 1.61 12.50 -10.63
N ILE A 58 2.20 13.59 -11.11
CA ILE A 58 3.01 14.48 -10.28
C ILE A 58 2.15 15.27 -9.31
N ASP A 59 0.98 15.73 -9.76
CA ASP A 59 0.01 16.42 -8.91
C ASP A 59 -0.58 15.47 -7.89
N GLN A 60 -0.85 14.21 -8.26
CA GLN A 60 -1.30 13.18 -7.33
C GLN A 60 -0.25 12.86 -6.26
N LEU A 61 1.03 12.76 -6.60
CA LEU A 61 2.11 12.59 -5.63
C LEU A 61 2.22 13.78 -4.68
N GLN A 62 2.08 15.00 -5.20
CA GLN A 62 2.09 16.20 -4.36
C GLN A 62 0.91 16.21 -3.40
N PHE A 63 -0.30 15.85 -3.88
CA PHE A 63 -1.49 15.77 -3.05
C PHE A 63 -1.31 14.73 -1.92
N MET A 64 -0.84 13.53 -2.25
CA MET A 64 -0.57 12.48 -1.26
C MET A 64 0.42 12.96 -0.19
N HIS A 65 1.52 13.58 -0.62
CA HIS A 65 2.53 14.12 0.28
C HIS A 65 1.96 15.21 1.20
N ASP A 66 1.18 16.16 0.66
CA ASP A 66 0.55 17.26 1.40
C ASP A 66 -0.46 16.76 2.45
N HIS A 67 -1.00 15.54 2.27
CA HIS A 67 -1.90 14.88 3.21
C HIS A 67 -1.22 13.90 4.18
N GLY A 68 0.12 13.88 4.19
CA GLY A 68 0.90 13.11 5.16
C GLY A 68 1.37 11.75 4.69
N PHE A 69 1.02 11.30 3.49
CA PHE A 69 1.53 10.05 2.93
C PHE A 69 3.00 10.22 2.52
N ARG A 70 3.80 9.18 2.74
CA ARG A 70 5.24 9.17 2.44
C ARG A 70 5.64 8.02 1.54
N SER A 71 4.66 7.31 0.99
CA SER A 71 4.88 6.22 0.03
C SER A 71 3.82 6.22 -1.05
N LEU A 72 4.10 5.50 -2.14
CA LEU A 72 3.21 5.22 -3.26
C LEU A 72 3.27 3.72 -3.56
N GLU A 73 2.15 3.09 -3.84
CA GLU A 73 2.09 1.77 -4.48
C GLU A 73 1.61 1.93 -5.93
N ASP A 74 2.21 1.20 -6.86
CA ASP A 74 1.75 1.20 -8.26
C ASP A 74 2.02 -0.14 -8.93
N ASN A 75 1.09 -1.05 -8.85
CA ASN A 75 1.17 -2.37 -9.48
C ASN A 75 1.43 -2.31 -10.99
N GLY A 76 1.04 -1.22 -11.65
CA GLY A 76 1.26 -0.97 -13.07
C GLY A 76 2.61 -0.36 -13.46
N MET A 77 3.48 -0.04 -12.50
CA MET A 77 4.72 0.72 -12.75
C MET A 77 5.59 0.14 -13.86
N LYS A 78 5.73 -1.19 -13.94
CA LYS A 78 6.52 -1.86 -14.98
C LYS A 78 5.99 -1.59 -16.39
N GLY A 79 4.68 -1.45 -16.56
CA GLY A 79 4.03 -1.17 -17.83
C GLY A 79 4.09 0.30 -18.28
N ARG A 80 4.53 1.22 -17.41
CA ARG A 80 4.70 2.63 -17.76
C ARG A 80 5.90 2.83 -18.63
N THR A 81 5.88 3.91 -19.44
CA THR A 81 7.05 4.31 -20.23
C THR A 81 8.24 4.67 -19.34
N ARG A 82 9.46 4.51 -19.85
CA ARG A 82 10.68 4.93 -19.12
C ARG A 82 10.63 6.41 -18.73
N GLN A 83 10.04 7.24 -19.56
CA GLN A 83 9.89 8.68 -19.28
C GLN A 83 8.97 8.91 -18.07
N GLU A 84 7.82 8.22 -18.01
CA GLU A 84 6.92 8.29 -16.87
C GLU A 84 7.55 7.74 -15.58
N GLN A 85 8.22 6.59 -15.66
CA GLN A 85 8.96 6.01 -14.53
C GLN A 85 9.99 6.99 -13.96
N ASN A 86 10.80 7.62 -14.82
CA ASN A 86 11.79 8.61 -14.41
C ASN A 86 11.13 9.87 -13.82
N ARG A 87 10.02 10.33 -14.39
CA ARG A 87 9.28 11.50 -13.92
C ARG A 87 8.67 11.23 -12.53
N ILE A 88 8.06 10.07 -12.34
CA ILE A 88 7.49 9.61 -11.06
C ILE A 88 8.61 9.44 -10.02
N GLY A 89 9.64 8.67 -10.33
CA GLY A 89 10.77 8.43 -9.42
C GLY A 89 11.49 9.72 -9.01
N GLY A 90 11.70 10.65 -9.94
CA GLY A 90 12.29 11.96 -9.67
C GLY A 90 11.42 12.79 -8.72
N LYS A 91 10.10 12.81 -8.92
CA LYS A 91 9.17 13.53 -8.03
C LYS A 91 9.12 12.89 -6.64
N MET A 92 9.05 11.55 -6.56
CA MET A 92 9.08 10.85 -5.29
C MET A 92 10.38 11.14 -4.50
N SER A 93 11.53 11.11 -5.16
CA SER A 93 12.81 11.48 -4.54
C SER A 93 12.80 12.92 -4.02
N GLN A 94 12.26 13.86 -4.79
CA GLN A 94 12.12 15.26 -4.38
C GLN A 94 11.24 15.43 -3.13
N LEU A 95 10.19 14.60 -3.00
CA LEU A 95 9.25 14.63 -1.89
C LEU A 95 9.69 13.74 -0.70
N GLY A 96 10.79 12.99 -0.82
CA GLY A 96 11.20 12.01 0.18
C GLY A 96 10.21 10.85 0.34
N MET A 97 9.50 10.48 -0.74
CA MET A 97 8.54 9.38 -0.76
C MET A 97 9.22 8.07 -1.16
N THR A 98 8.76 6.97 -0.58
CA THR A 98 9.24 5.60 -0.86
C THR A 98 8.31 4.92 -1.88
N MET A 99 8.89 4.23 -2.87
CA MET A 99 8.12 3.35 -3.74
C MET A 99 7.78 2.05 -2.97
N GLY A 100 6.51 1.67 -2.96
CA GLY A 100 6.01 0.38 -2.51
C GLY A 100 6.24 -0.69 -3.58
N VAL A 101 5.32 -1.66 -3.67
CA VAL A 101 5.42 -2.73 -4.67
C VAL A 101 4.96 -2.28 -6.06
N PHE A 102 5.49 -2.97 -7.05
CA PHE A 102 4.94 -3.09 -8.40
C PHE A 102 5.02 -4.56 -8.83
N VAL A 103 4.19 -4.99 -9.79
CA VAL A 103 4.20 -6.38 -10.25
C VAL A 103 5.46 -6.67 -11.08
N ALA A 104 6.24 -7.67 -10.63
CA ALA A 104 7.54 -7.98 -11.22
C ALA A 104 7.46 -8.66 -12.58
N HIS A 105 6.41 -9.43 -12.83
CA HIS A 105 6.33 -10.35 -13.95
C HIS A 105 4.90 -10.45 -14.52
N LYS A 106 4.76 -11.10 -15.67
CA LYS A 106 3.47 -11.49 -16.21
C LYS A 106 2.83 -12.53 -15.31
N ILE A 107 1.67 -12.23 -14.73
CA ILE A 107 0.92 -13.17 -13.90
C ILE A 107 0.02 -14.03 -14.80
N TYR A 108 0.08 -15.34 -14.63
CA TYR A 108 -0.78 -16.31 -15.29
C TYR A 108 -1.99 -16.63 -14.39
N TRP A 109 -3.10 -15.97 -14.68
CA TRP A 109 -4.28 -16.02 -13.82
C TRP A 109 -5.11 -17.30 -13.95
N ARG A 110 -4.99 -18.03 -15.07
CA ARG A 110 -5.85 -19.17 -15.40
C ARG A 110 -5.08 -20.40 -15.88
N GLU A 111 -3.78 -20.30 -15.95
CA GLU A 111 -2.90 -21.37 -16.47
C GLU A 111 -1.73 -21.58 -15.50
N PRO A 112 -1.27 -22.83 -15.32
CA PRO A 112 -0.07 -23.11 -14.58
C PRO A 112 1.14 -22.34 -15.16
N ASN A 113 1.95 -21.80 -14.28
CA ASN A 113 3.19 -21.12 -14.65
C ASN A 113 4.36 -21.74 -13.85
N LEU A 114 4.73 -21.15 -12.72
CA LEU A 114 5.84 -21.66 -11.92
C LEU A 114 5.53 -23.04 -11.34
N THR A 115 4.26 -23.34 -11.16
CA THR A 115 3.75 -24.64 -10.66
C THR A 115 4.03 -25.81 -11.59
N SER A 116 4.04 -25.58 -12.91
CA SER A 116 4.18 -26.65 -13.91
C SER A 116 5.59 -27.25 -13.98
N GLY A 117 6.62 -26.50 -13.56
CA GLY A 117 8.02 -26.90 -13.74
C GLY A 117 8.53 -26.75 -15.18
N ASP A 118 7.75 -26.16 -16.08
CA ASP A 118 8.17 -25.88 -17.45
C ASP A 118 9.32 -24.88 -17.47
N LYS A 119 10.45 -25.30 -18.02
CA LYS A 119 11.69 -24.49 -18.07
C LYS A 119 11.52 -23.21 -18.86
N THR A 120 10.72 -23.20 -19.91
CA THR A 120 10.47 -22.02 -20.73
C THR A 120 9.72 -20.96 -19.94
N LEU A 121 8.70 -21.37 -19.16
CA LEU A 121 7.94 -20.47 -18.29
C LEU A 121 8.77 -19.97 -17.10
N GLN A 122 9.63 -20.82 -16.53
CA GLN A 122 10.58 -20.39 -15.50
C GLN A 122 11.61 -19.39 -16.07
N ASP A 123 12.12 -19.59 -17.28
CA ASP A 123 13.05 -18.68 -17.93
C ASP A 123 12.40 -17.34 -18.28
N GLU A 124 11.13 -17.34 -18.75
CA GLU A 124 10.33 -16.13 -18.94
C GLU A 124 10.18 -15.36 -17.62
N PHE A 125 9.87 -16.06 -16.53
CA PHE A 125 9.74 -15.46 -15.20
C PHE A 125 11.05 -14.79 -14.76
N VAL A 126 12.16 -15.50 -14.82
CA VAL A 126 13.49 -14.98 -14.47
C VAL A 126 13.87 -13.79 -15.33
N GLN A 127 13.57 -13.82 -16.64
CA GLN A 127 13.81 -12.68 -17.51
C GLN A 127 12.95 -11.46 -17.11
N ASN A 128 11.68 -11.68 -16.79
CA ASN A 128 10.80 -10.61 -16.29
C ASN A 128 11.32 -9.98 -14.99
N VAL A 129 11.89 -10.79 -14.08
CA VAL A 129 12.52 -10.30 -12.84
C VAL A 129 13.77 -9.47 -13.15
N LYS A 130 14.63 -9.90 -14.09
CA LYS A 130 15.78 -9.10 -14.57
C LYS A 130 15.35 -7.76 -15.12
N ASP A 131 14.31 -7.71 -15.94
CA ASP A 131 13.77 -6.47 -16.49
C ASP A 131 13.24 -5.55 -15.39
N SER A 132 12.68 -6.13 -14.32
CA SER A 132 12.14 -5.41 -13.17
C SER A 132 13.22 -4.77 -12.30
N VAL A 133 14.46 -5.28 -12.30
CA VAL A 133 15.61 -4.61 -11.66
C VAL A 133 15.81 -3.20 -12.23
N GLU A 134 15.69 -3.05 -13.55
CA GLU A 134 15.85 -1.74 -14.19
C GLU A 134 14.66 -0.79 -13.90
N VAL A 135 13.47 -1.32 -13.70
CA VAL A 135 12.32 -0.52 -13.23
C VAL A 135 12.57 -0.05 -11.79
N ALA A 136 12.95 -0.97 -10.90
CA ALA A 136 13.24 -0.68 -9.49
C ALA A 136 14.28 0.45 -9.35
N LYS A 137 15.38 0.40 -10.13
CA LYS A 137 16.39 1.46 -10.13
C LYS A 137 15.83 2.83 -10.51
N ARG A 138 14.92 2.88 -11.51
CA ARG A 138 14.35 4.16 -11.97
C ARG A 138 13.43 4.82 -10.97
N VAL A 139 12.70 4.01 -10.18
CA VAL A 139 11.73 4.51 -9.20
C VAL A 139 12.18 4.34 -7.75
N ASN A 140 13.44 3.91 -7.54
CA ASN A 140 14.01 3.62 -6.23
C ASN A 140 13.14 2.67 -5.39
N ALA A 141 12.65 1.59 -6.01
CA ALA A 141 11.86 0.56 -5.33
C ALA A 141 12.78 -0.48 -4.68
N THR A 142 12.32 -1.04 -3.57
CA THR A 142 12.94 -2.19 -2.90
C THR A 142 12.14 -3.47 -3.15
N TRP A 143 10.82 -3.36 -3.22
CA TRP A 143 9.91 -4.50 -3.27
C TRP A 143 9.22 -4.64 -4.63
N MET A 144 8.94 -5.88 -5.00
CA MET A 144 8.13 -6.21 -6.17
C MET A 144 7.26 -7.43 -5.91
N THR A 145 5.98 -7.38 -6.33
CA THR A 145 5.02 -8.46 -6.14
C THR A 145 5.29 -9.62 -7.08
N VAL A 146 5.23 -10.84 -6.54
CA VAL A 146 5.29 -12.10 -7.29
C VAL A 146 4.11 -12.99 -6.91
N VAL A 147 3.38 -13.46 -7.93
CA VAL A 147 2.30 -14.45 -7.80
C VAL A 147 2.72 -15.70 -8.57
N PRO A 148 2.85 -16.88 -7.91
CA PRO A 148 3.36 -18.11 -8.56
C PRO A 148 2.51 -18.66 -9.71
N GLY A 149 1.29 -18.18 -9.87
CA GLY A 149 0.37 -18.59 -10.92
C GLY A 149 -0.67 -19.60 -10.47
N HIS A 150 -1.36 -20.18 -11.44
CA HIS A 150 -2.47 -21.11 -11.22
C HIS A 150 -1.98 -22.51 -10.82
N VAL A 151 -2.80 -23.29 -10.09
CA VAL A 151 -2.54 -24.69 -9.82
C VAL A 151 -2.53 -25.52 -11.12
N ASP A 152 -1.67 -26.52 -11.18
CA ASP A 152 -1.72 -27.57 -12.20
C ASP A 152 -2.53 -28.75 -11.66
N LEU A 153 -3.72 -28.97 -12.22
CA LEU A 153 -4.60 -30.05 -11.78
C LEU A 153 -4.08 -31.45 -12.14
N GLY A 154 -3.08 -31.54 -13.01
CA GLY A 154 -2.44 -32.78 -13.39
C GLY A 154 -1.20 -33.15 -12.58
N LEU A 155 -0.85 -32.30 -11.57
CA LEU A 155 0.37 -32.46 -10.78
C LEU A 155 0.07 -32.32 -9.29
N GLU A 156 0.62 -33.18 -8.46
CA GLU A 156 0.47 -33.11 -7.01
C GLU A 156 1.10 -31.83 -6.42
N MET A 157 0.49 -31.30 -5.35
CA MET A 157 0.89 -30.03 -4.73
C MET A 157 2.36 -30.01 -4.29
N ALA A 158 2.92 -31.15 -3.85
CA ALA A 158 4.32 -31.22 -3.43
C ALA A 158 5.29 -30.96 -4.59
N TYR A 159 5.01 -31.50 -5.79
CA TYR A 159 5.81 -31.22 -6.98
C TYR A 159 5.66 -29.76 -7.42
N GLN A 160 4.45 -29.24 -7.40
CA GLN A 160 4.19 -27.82 -7.70
C GLN A 160 4.98 -26.90 -6.75
N THR A 161 4.97 -27.20 -5.46
CA THR A 161 5.75 -26.45 -4.45
C THR A 161 7.25 -26.49 -4.75
N ALA A 162 7.80 -27.66 -5.09
CA ALA A 162 9.21 -27.82 -5.45
C ALA A 162 9.56 -27.00 -6.70
N ASN A 163 8.70 -27.01 -7.74
CA ASN A 163 8.89 -26.24 -8.96
C ASN A 163 8.87 -24.73 -8.68
N VAL A 164 7.94 -24.26 -7.84
CA VAL A 164 7.86 -22.85 -7.43
C VAL A 164 9.12 -22.46 -6.66
N VAL A 165 9.58 -23.25 -5.69
CA VAL A 165 10.80 -22.97 -4.93
C VAL A 165 12.02 -22.88 -5.85
N GLU A 166 12.16 -23.79 -6.84
CA GLU A 166 13.24 -23.73 -7.83
C GLU A 166 13.24 -22.42 -8.62
N ALA A 167 12.07 -22.02 -9.14
CA ALA A 167 11.94 -20.78 -9.90
C ALA A 167 12.26 -19.53 -9.06
N LEU A 168 11.80 -19.51 -7.80
CA LEU A 168 12.03 -18.38 -6.87
C LEU A 168 13.51 -18.30 -6.45
N ARG A 169 14.23 -19.42 -6.27
CA ARG A 169 15.68 -19.41 -6.04
C ARG A 169 16.42 -18.76 -7.19
N ARG A 170 16.10 -19.14 -8.42
CA ARG A 170 16.70 -18.53 -9.63
C ARG A 170 16.41 -17.03 -9.72
N ALA A 171 15.24 -16.60 -9.30
CA ALA A 171 14.90 -15.17 -9.25
C ALA A 171 15.63 -14.45 -8.09
N SER A 172 15.80 -15.10 -6.95
CA SER A 172 16.59 -14.56 -5.82
C SER A 172 18.03 -14.29 -6.20
N ASP A 173 18.67 -15.22 -6.93
CA ASP A 173 20.04 -15.02 -7.45
C ASP A 173 20.17 -13.75 -8.31
N VAL A 174 19.09 -13.33 -8.97
CA VAL A 174 19.04 -12.08 -9.75
C VAL A 174 18.88 -10.85 -8.86
N LEU A 175 18.07 -10.95 -7.78
CA LEU A 175 17.67 -9.82 -6.96
C LEU A 175 18.68 -9.49 -5.85
N GLU A 176 19.31 -10.51 -5.25
CA GLU A 176 20.24 -10.35 -4.12
C GLU A 176 21.37 -9.35 -4.38
N PRO A 177 22.06 -9.35 -5.55
CA PRO A 177 23.12 -8.39 -5.82
C PRO A 177 22.64 -6.93 -5.87
N HIS A 178 21.32 -6.72 -5.94
CA HIS A 178 20.68 -5.41 -6.02
C HIS A 178 19.93 -5.03 -4.73
N GLU A 179 19.98 -5.87 -3.70
CA GLU A 179 19.23 -5.70 -2.44
C GLU A 179 17.72 -5.52 -2.67
N LEU A 180 17.19 -6.14 -3.75
CA LEU A 180 15.77 -6.12 -4.09
C LEU A 180 15.06 -7.35 -3.53
N VAL A 181 13.79 -7.20 -3.21
CA VAL A 181 12.98 -8.23 -2.56
C VAL A 181 11.71 -8.50 -3.36
N MET A 182 11.57 -9.71 -3.88
CA MET A 182 10.27 -10.19 -4.34
C MET A 182 9.42 -10.56 -3.13
N VAL A 183 8.18 -10.11 -3.13
CA VAL A 183 7.21 -10.42 -2.08
C VAL A 183 6.09 -11.27 -2.65
N LEU A 184 5.93 -12.47 -2.08
CA LEU A 184 4.94 -13.46 -2.50
C LEU A 184 3.58 -13.09 -1.93
N GLU A 185 2.57 -12.99 -2.77
CA GLU A 185 1.21 -12.63 -2.38
C GLU A 185 0.28 -13.85 -2.36
N PRO A 186 -0.12 -14.33 -1.17
CA PRO A 186 -1.19 -15.33 -1.05
C PRO A 186 -2.56 -14.72 -1.34
N LEU A 187 -3.31 -15.33 -2.26
CA LEU A 187 -4.55 -14.80 -2.82
C LEU A 187 -5.76 -15.65 -2.44
N ASN A 188 -6.88 -15.04 -2.08
CA ASN A 188 -8.10 -15.79 -1.79
C ASN A 188 -8.81 -16.28 -3.06
N TRP A 189 -9.44 -17.45 -2.96
CA TRP A 189 -10.26 -18.01 -4.04
C TRP A 189 -11.73 -17.60 -3.98
N TRP A 190 -12.20 -17.25 -2.79
CA TRP A 190 -13.64 -17.13 -2.53
C TRP A 190 -14.25 -15.91 -3.21
N ALA A 191 -13.53 -14.81 -3.27
CA ALA A 191 -14.03 -13.57 -3.84
C ALA A 191 -13.31 -13.15 -5.14
N ASN A 192 -12.03 -13.54 -5.33
CA ASN A 192 -11.21 -12.95 -6.39
C ASN A 192 -10.50 -13.97 -7.29
N HIS A 193 -9.50 -14.67 -6.80
CA HIS A 193 -8.46 -15.32 -7.61
C HIS A 193 -8.57 -16.86 -7.56
N ALA A 194 -9.74 -17.41 -7.94
CA ALA A 194 -9.95 -18.86 -7.93
C ALA A 194 -8.88 -19.59 -8.77
N GLY A 195 -8.34 -20.65 -8.19
CA GLY A 195 -7.34 -21.51 -8.84
C GLY A 195 -5.89 -21.05 -8.69
N GLN A 196 -5.59 -19.92 -8.02
CA GLN A 196 -4.21 -19.56 -7.76
C GLN A 196 -3.54 -20.54 -6.78
N PHE A 197 -2.27 -20.87 -7.03
CA PHE A 197 -1.53 -21.86 -6.25
C PHE A 197 -1.27 -21.41 -4.81
N LEU A 198 -0.84 -20.17 -4.63
CA LEU A 198 -0.49 -19.62 -3.33
C LEU A 198 -1.69 -18.92 -2.70
N THR A 199 -2.20 -19.43 -1.56
CA THR A 199 -3.42 -18.94 -0.95
C THR A 199 -3.37 -18.70 0.56
N GLU A 200 -2.37 -19.25 1.25
CA GLU A 200 -2.30 -19.25 2.71
C GLU A 200 -0.96 -18.70 3.21
N ILE A 201 -0.96 -18.03 4.34
CA ILE A 201 0.26 -17.50 4.96
C ILE A 201 1.22 -18.64 5.39
N PRO A 202 0.75 -19.75 6.00
CA PRO A 202 1.64 -20.87 6.31
C PRO A 202 2.32 -21.46 5.07
N GLN A 203 1.61 -21.54 3.92
CA GLN A 203 2.18 -21.99 2.66
C GLN A 203 3.27 -21.02 2.15
N ALA A 204 3.00 -19.70 2.19
CA ALA A 204 3.99 -18.70 1.80
C ALA A 204 5.22 -18.74 2.72
N TYR A 205 5.00 -18.92 4.03
CA TYR A 205 6.08 -19.06 5.01
C TYR A 205 6.96 -20.27 4.70
N GLU A 206 6.37 -21.43 4.45
CA GLU A 206 7.10 -22.64 4.07
C GLU A 206 7.94 -22.42 2.81
N ILE A 207 7.36 -21.80 1.77
CA ILE A 207 8.05 -21.49 0.51
C ILE A 207 9.23 -20.52 0.76
N CYS A 208 9.01 -19.42 1.47
CA CYS A 208 10.08 -18.46 1.78
C CYS A 208 11.23 -19.13 2.56
N ARG A 209 10.90 -19.98 3.55
CA ARG A 209 11.89 -20.77 4.29
C ARG A 209 12.63 -21.78 3.42
N ALA A 210 11.94 -22.42 2.46
CA ALA A 210 12.55 -23.36 1.52
C ALA A 210 13.44 -22.64 0.49
N VAL A 211 13.06 -21.46 0.03
CA VAL A 211 13.92 -20.61 -0.85
C VAL A 211 15.18 -20.17 -0.13
N ASP A 212 15.07 -19.81 1.15
CA ASP A 212 16.18 -19.41 2.06
C ASP A 212 16.99 -18.21 1.52
N SER A 213 16.28 -17.16 1.08
CA SER A 213 16.88 -15.94 0.54
C SER A 213 16.31 -14.68 1.22
N PRO A 214 17.13 -13.65 1.48
CA PRO A 214 16.65 -12.34 1.89
C PRO A 214 15.81 -11.64 0.82
N SER A 215 15.96 -12.04 -0.44
CA SER A 215 15.24 -11.49 -1.60
C SER A 215 13.91 -12.17 -1.90
N CYS A 216 13.45 -13.12 -1.04
CA CYS A 216 12.16 -13.79 -1.16
C CYS A 216 11.40 -13.74 0.16
N LYS A 217 10.35 -12.92 0.23
CA LYS A 217 9.59 -12.65 1.45
C LYS A 217 8.09 -12.68 1.17
N ILE A 218 7.28 -12.49 2.21
CA ILE A 218 5.82 -12.47 2.14
C ILE A 218 5.31 -11.04 1.95
N LEU A 219 4.38 -10.86 1.03
CA LEU A 219 3.40 -9.80 1.04
C LEU A 219 2.17 -10.30 1.79
N PHE A 220 1.88 -9.71 2.94
CA PHE A 220 0.70 -10.02 3.74
C PHE A 220 -0.44 -9.08 3.36
N ASP A 221 -1.28 -9.49 2.40
CA ASP A 221 -2.51 -8.74 2.09
C ASP A 221 -3.59 -9.08 3.13
N ILE A 222 -3.92 -8.10 3.97
CA ILE A 222 -4.86 -8.24 5.08
C ILE A 222 -6.27 -8.59 4.57
N TYR A 223 -6.68 -8.03 3.42
CA TYR A 223 -7.98 -8.35 2.81
C TYR A 223 -8.05 -9.81 2.34
N HIS A 224 -7.03 -10.27 1.61
CA HIS A 224 -6.99 -11.66 1.13
C HIS A 224 -6.95 -12.64 2.30
N GLN A 225 -6.16 -12.35 3.32
CA GLN A 225 -6.02 -13.25 4.46
C GLN A 225 -7.27 -13.25 5.37
N GLN A 226 -7.97 -12.12 5.50
CA GLN A 226 -9.26 -12.10 6.21
C GLN A 226 -10.25 -13.07 5.59
N ILE A 227 -10.38 -13.08 4.26
CA ILE A 227 -11.30 -13.95 3.52
C ILE A 227 -10.86 -15.41 3.59
N LYS A 228 -9.57 -15.68 3.48
CA LYS A 228 -9.05 -17.06 3.35
C LYS A 228 -8.89 -17.75 4.69
N GLU A 229 -8.30 -17.07 5.68
CA GLU A 229 -7.88 -17.68 6.94
C GLU A 229 -8.46 -17.00 8.17
N GLY A 230 -8.72 -15.68 8.10
CA GLY A 230 -8.96 -14.90 9.31
C GLY A 230 -7.75 -14.93 10.25
N ASN A 231 -8.00 -14.84 11.57
CA ASN A 231 -6.94 -15.02 12.58
C ASN A 231 -5.68 -14.15 12.31
N LEU A 232 -5.88 -12.92 11.84
CA LEU A 232 -4.85 -12.05 11.26
C LEU A 232 -3.65 -11.83 12.18
N ILE A 233 -3.87 -11.36 13.42
CA ILE A 233 -2.79 -11.03 14.36
C ILE A 233 -1.91 -12.26 14.69
N PRO A 234 -2.47 -13.43 15.04
CA PRO A 234 -1.67 -14.63 15.26
C PRO A 234 -0.91 -15.11 14.01
N ASN A 235 -1.47 -14.94 12.81
CA ASN A 235 -0.79 -15.29 11.57
C ASN A 235 0.35 -14.31 11.25
N ILE A 236 0.17 -13.01 11.51
CA ILE A 236 1.25 -12.01 11.45
C ILE A 236 2.39 -12.39 12.39
N ASP A 237 2.09 -12.78 13.62
CA ASP A 237 3.12 -13.16 14.61
C ASP A 237 3.93 -14.37 14.18
N LYS A 238 3.26 -15.41 13.68
CA LYS A 238 3.91 -16.65 13.26
C LYS A 238 4.81 -16.49 12.04
N SER A 239 4.44 -15.59 11.13
CA SER A 239 5.16 -15.35 9.88
C SER A 239 6.04 -14.09 9.89
N TRP A 240 6.13 -13.39 11.02
CA TRP A 240 6.75 -12.07 11.14
C TRP A 240 8.13 -11.95 10.50
N LEU A 241 8.99 -12.93 10.66
CA LEU A 241 10.37 -12.92 10.14
C LEU A 241 10.45 -13.01 8.62
N GLU A 242 9.36 -13.46 7.98
CA GLU A 242 9.29 -13.58 6.53
C GLU A 242 8.39 -12.50 5.89
N ILE A 243 7.69 -11.67 6.66
CA ILE A 243 6.88 -10.57 6.11
C ILE A 243 7.78 -9.37 5.79
N ALA A 244 7.75 -8.91 4.54
CA ALA A 244 8.43 -7.68 4.12
C ALA A 244 7.48 -6.58 3.67
N TYR A 245 6.23 -6.89 3.37
CA TYR A 245 5.23 -5.94 2.86
C TYR A 245 3.84 -6.28 3.36
N PHE A 246 3.00 -5.25 3.54
CA PHE A 246 1.57 -5.43 3.82
C PHE A 246 0.73 -4.74 2.74
N GLN A 247 -0.44 -5.31 2.45
CA GLN A 247 -1.50 -4.63 1.71
C GLN A 247 -2.79 -4.55 2.53
N ILE A 248 -3.60 -3.54 2.23
CA ILE A 248 -4.75 -3.12 3.03
C ILE A 248 -5.98 -3.04 2.12
N GLY A 249 -7.06 -3.63 2.57
CA GLY A 249 -8.40 -3.49 2.04
C GLY A 249 -9.39 -4.07 3.04
N ASP A 250 -10.50 -3.39 3.33
CA ASP A 250 -11.48 -3.90 4.29
C ASP A 250 -12.40 -4.93 3.64
N ASN A 251 -12.80 -5.90 4.41
CA ASN A 251 -13.72 -6.96 3.97
C ASN A 251 -15.05 -6.83 4.74
N PRO A 252 -16.20 -6.96 4.05
CA PRO A 252 -16.35 -7.14 2.60
C PRO A 252 -16.19 -5.85 1.79
N GLY A 253 -15.97 -6.00 0.47
CA GLY A 253 -16.05 -4.89 -0.48
C GLY A 253 -14.73 -4.29 -0.92
N ARG A 254 -13.59 -4.62 -0.28
CA ARG A 254 -12.24 -4.14 -0.61
C ARG A 254 -12.19 -2.62 -0.72
N LYS A 255 -12.53 -1.94 0.38
CA LYS A 255 -12.54 -0.49 0.55
C LYS A 255 -11.60 -0.05 1.67
N GLU A 256 -11.57 1.26 1.97
CA GLU A 256 -10.78 1.81 3.06
C GLU A 256 -11.15 1.22 4.43
N PRO A 257 -10.23 1.22 5.42
CA PRO A 257 -10.52 0.80 6.79
C PRO A 257 -11.80 1.42 7.35
N THR A 258 -12.49 0.70 8.23
CA THR A 258 -13.77 1.09 8.87
C THR A 258 -15.03 0.91 8.00
N THR A 259 -14.88 0.38 6.81
CA THR A 259 -16.04 0.10 5.93
C THR A 259 -16.51 -1.35 5.98
N GLY A 260 -15.74 -2.24 6.58
CA GLY A 260 -16.02 -3.67 6.70
C GLY A 260 -15.90 -4.19 8.13
N GLU A 261 -15.47 -5.46 8.26
CA GLU A 261 -15.44 -6.20 9.51
C GLU A 261 -14.07 -6.22 10.21
N ILE A 262 -13.00 -5.75 9.53
CA ILE A 262 -11.64 -5.85 10.05
C ILE A 262 -11.39 -4.74 11.07
N ASN A 263 -10.95 -5.12 12.29
CA ASN A 263 -10.54 -4.13 13.28
C ASN A 263 -9.13 -3.60 12.98
N TYR A 264 -9.04 -2.68 12.01
CA TYR A 264 -7.77 -2.11 11.56
C TYR A 264 -7.01 -1.36 12.65
N LEU A 265 -7.69 -0.70 13.59
CA LEU A 265 -7.03 -0.05 14.73
C LEU A 265 -6.17 -1.06 15.51
N ASN A 266 -6.73 -2.25 15.83
CA ASN A 266 -6.01 -3.27 16.56
C ASN A 266 -4.89 -3.91 15.71
N VAL A 267 -5.14 -4.17 14.44
CA VAL A 267 -4.14 -4.75 13.52
C VAL A 267 -2.97 -3.79 13.33
N PHE A 268 -3.21 -2.51 13.05
CA PHE A 268 -2.17 -1.51 12.83
C PHE A 268 -1.37 -1.23 14.10
N LYS A 269 -2.03 -1.10 15.25
CA LYS A 269 -1.37 -0.97 16.54
C LYS A 269 -0.45 -2.16 16.85
N HIS A 270 -0.89 -3.37 16.51
CA HIS A 270 -0.07 -4.57 16.64
C HIS A 270 1.17 -4.51 15.75
N ILE A 271 1.00 -4.22 14.45
CA ILE A 271 2.11 -4.07 13.49
C ILE A 271 3.09 -2.96 13.94
N TYR A 272 2.58 -1.83 14.40
CA TYR A 272 3.39 -0.73 14.94
C TYR A 272 4.18 -1.16 16.18
N SER A 273 3.57 -1.91 17.10
CA SER A 273 4.24 -2.41 18.31
C SER A 273 5.43 -3.32 18.00
N LYS A 274 5.41 -3.99 16.85
CA LYS A 274 6.52 -4.81 16.33
C LYS A 274 7.62 -3.97 15.65
N ARG A 275 7.48 -2.63 15.66
CA ARG A 275 8.42 -1.68 15.06
C ARG A 275 8.59 -1.86 13.55
N TYR A 276 7.51 -2.21 12.86
CA TYR A 276 7.51 -2.30 11.40
C TYR A 276 7.93 -0.95 10.79
N LYS A 277 8.84 -0.99 9.81
CA LYS A 277 9.36 0.19 9.10
C LYS A 277 9.17 0.11 7.58
N GLY A 278 8.53 -0.96 7.11
CA GLY A 278 8.22 -1.13 5.69
C GLY A 278 7.01 -0.30 5.26
N VAL A 279 6.55 -0.58 4.07
CA VAL A 279 5.41 0.09 3.42
C VAL A 279 4.15 -0.77 3.57
N MET A 280 3.00 -0.11 3.67
CA MET A 280 1.68 -0.73 3.70
C MET A 280 0.85 -0.19 2.54
N GLY A 281 0.71 -0.98 1.48
CA GLY A 281 -0.03 -0.62 0.26
C GLY A 281 -1.53 -0.49 0.50
N MET A 282 -2.14 0.57 -0.01
CA MET A 282 -3.58 0.80 0.08
C MET A 282 -4.25 0.18 -1.15
N GLU A 283 -4.30 -1.16 -1.22
CA GLU A 283 -4.82 -1.88 -2.39
C GLU A 283 -6.34 -2.07 -2.33
N HIS A 284 -7.05 -0.97 -2.36
CA HIS A 284 -8.51 -0.93 -2.29
C HIS A 284 -9.10 0.23 -3.09
N GLY A 285 -10.39 0.13 -3.42
CA GLY A 285 -11.13 1.27 -3.98
C GLY A 285 -11.72 2.15 -2.88
N ASN A 286 -12.19 3.32 -3.25
CA ASN A 286 -12.91 4.22 -2.34
C ASN A 286 -14.36 3.76 -2.14
N SER A 287 -14.89 3.82 -0.92
CA SER A 287 -16.29 3.46 -0.63
C SER A 287 -17.28 4.47 -1.17
N LYS A 288 -16.86 5.73 -1.27
CA LYS A 288 -17.65 6.83 -1.81
C LYS A 288 -16.97 7.45 -3.02
N ALA A 289 -17.74 7.96 -3.95
CA ALA A 289 -17.24 8.61 -5.16
C ALA A 289 -16.87 10.09 -4.91
N GLY A 290 -16.06 10.65 -5.82
CA GLY A 290 -15.75 12.08 -5.89
C GLY A 290 -14.85 12.58 -4.77
N LYS A 291 -14.71 13.91 -4.69
CA LYS A 291 -13.80 14.58 -3.75
C LYS A 291 -14.05 14.21 -2.30
N ASP A 292 -15.31 14.18 -1.88
CA ASP A 292 -15.66 13.85 -0.49
C ASP A 292 -15.35 12.40 -0.15
N GLY A 293 -15.48 11.49 -1.12
CA GLY A 293 -15.09 10.09 -0.97
C GLY A 293 -13.59 9.93 -0.78
N GLU A 294 -12.79 10.66 -1.54
CA GLU A 294 -11.33 10.66 -1.41
C GLU A 294 -10.87 11.22 -0.05
N MET A 295 -11.52 12.29 0.43
CA MET A 295 -11.23 12.82 1.78
C MET A 295 -11.65 11.84 2.87
N ALA A 296 -12.75 11.10 2.68
CA ALA A 296 -13.19 10.07 3.63
C ALA A 296 -12.16 8.93 3.77
N VAL A 297 -11.45 8.57 2.70
CA VAL A 297 -10.32 7.62 2.76
C VAL A 297 -9.24 8.13 3.71
N ILE A 298 -8.82 9.39 3.56
CA ILE A 298 -7.78 9.98 4.43
C ILE A 298 -8.21 9.95 5.89
N GLU A 299 -9.46 10.35 6.18
CA GLU A 299 -10.02 10.36 7.54
C GLU A 299 -10.13 8.94 8.12
N ALA A 300 -10.48 7.94 7.31
CA ALA A 300 -10.51 6.55 7.74
C ALA A 300 -9.13 6.08 8.23
N TYR A 301 -8.07 6.34 7.46
CA TYR A 301 -6.70 6.00 7.88
C TYR A 301 -6.27 6.76 9.14
N ARG A 302 -6.57 8.05 9.26
CA ARG A 302 -6.28 8.83 10.47
C ARG A 302 -6.99 8.26 11.70
N SER A 303 -8.23 7.80 11.55
CA SER A 303 -9.01 7.26 12.66
C SER A 303 -8.45 5.93 13.20
N VAL A 304 -7.83 5.12 12.35
CA VAL A 304 -7.26 3.80 12.72
C VAL A 304 -5.75 3.82 12.96
N ASP A 305 -5.10 4.96 12.71
CA ASP A 305 -3.67 5.20 13.01
C ASP A 305 -3.49 6.01 14.31
N ASN A 306 -4.52 6.14 15.10
CA ASN A 306 -4.56 6.92 16.34
C ASN A 306 -4.20 6.05 17.57
N PHE A 307 -2.91 5.78 17.78
CA PHE A 307 -2.36 4.98 18.90
C PHE A 307 -0.96 5.42 19.33
#